data_9b6b5f73f13121f1bdb811cab5727dc8
#
_entry.id   9b6b5f73f13121f1bdb811cab5727dc8
#
_cell.length_a   1.000
_cell.length_b   1.000
_cell.length_c   1.000
_cell.angle_alpha   90.00
_cell.angle_beta   90.00
_cell.angle_gamma   90.00
#
_symmetry.space_group_name_H-M   'P 1'
#
loop_
_entity.id
_entity.type
_entity.pdbx_description
1 polymer ?
#
loop_
_entity_poly.entity_id
_entity_poly.type
_entity_poly.pdbx_seq_one_letter_code
_entity_poly.pdbx_strand_id
1 'polypeptide(L)'
;MRETGFTRREAVAGSALLLAAPMLGASAEPDRVPADPAIWRFLVIGDWGRDGQQGQQKTADAMAVVWDNYGPEFVISTGDNFYNWGVRSATDYRWKSCFENVYTPRIKPWYSVLGNHDYGGSVEAQIARGAMGGRWNMDNRWWHRPLAPVGRPSLDMFFFDTVAWHGKEKPPHSISGATVSPADHELQKNAMGGLVGGSKADIKIAFGHHGVWSIGPHGGKRDLVDLDKLLRDNGVRAWVHGHDHCLFHVQQGAMHYICSGAGSKMLAKQTQPGACPVGGCADLGPVEKKSHFGKDEIAGGFALFELSRDTGSFTFFDSDAKPLSKSPVRIY
;
A
#
# COMPACT_ATOMS: atom_id res chain seq x y z
N MET A 1 -74.30 35.11 42.70
CA MET A 1 -74.05 36.05 43.82
C MET A 1 -72.59 36.12 44.09
N ARG A 2 -72.06 37.33 43.98
CA ARG A 2 -70.87 37.94 44.57
C ARG A 2 -69.54 37.26 44.28
N GLU A 3 -68.69 37.88 43.45
CA GLU A 3 -67.79 39.02 43.69
C GLU A 3 -66.54 38.63 44.49
N THR A 4 -65.49 38.85 43.79
CA THR A 4 -64.35 39.82 43.82
C THR A 4 -63.13 39.38 44.59
N GLY A 5 -62.00 39.70 43.96
CA GLY A 5 -60.75 39.88 44.66
C GLY A 5 -59.51 39.81 43.84
N PHE A 6 -59.15 40.93 43.20
CA PHE A 6 -57.80 41.20 42.69
C PHE A 6 -56.82 41.40 43.86
N THR A 7 -55.61 40.87 43.78
CA THR A 7 -54.41 41.57 44.33
C THR A 7 -53.10 41.11 43.69
N ARG A 8 -52.47 42.07 43.10
CA ARG A 8 -51.06 42.48 43.10
C ARG A 8 -49.97 41.48 42.62
N ARG A 9 -49.35 41.96 41.59
CA ARG A 9 -48.00 41.60 41.07
C ARG A 9 -46.94 41.64 42.21
N GLU A 10 -46.14 40.60 42.27
CA GLU A 10 -44.77 40.71 42.72
C GLU A 10 -43.85 40.27 41.60
N ALA A 11 -43.07 41.24 41.11
CA ALA A 11 -42.03 41.00 40.13
C ALA A 11 -40.81 40.44 40.86
N VAL A 12 -40.51 39.16 40.62
CA VAL A 12 -39.21 38.57 41.04
C VAL A 12 -38.26 38.76 39.86
N ALA A 13 -37.27 39.65 40.07
CA ALA A 13 -36.15 39.82 39.19
C ALA A 13 -35.23 38.58 39.27
N GLY A 14 -35.39 37.66 38.35
CA GLY A 14 -34.50 36.56 38.17
C GLY A 14 -33.25 36.98 37.41
N SER A 15 -32.13 37.16 38.06
CA SER A 15 -30.82 37.34 37.41
C SER A 15 -30.46 36.11 36.61
N ALA A 16 -30.52 36.20 35.31
CA ALA A 16 -30.01 35.16 34.40
C ALA A 16 -28.50 35.19 34.43
N LEU A 17 -27.91 34.21 35.12
CA LEU A 17 -26.49 33.91 35.06
C LEU A 17 -26.20 33.30 33.66
N LEU A 18 -25.66 34.10 32.75
CA LEU A 18 -25.10 33.60 31.51
C LEU A 18 -23.84 32.82 31.85
N LEU A 19 -23.97 31.51 31.95
CA LEU A 19 -22.83 30.59 31.90
C LEU A 19 -22.27 30.64 30.45
N ALA A 20 -21.15 31.36 30.32
CA ALA A 20 -20.34 31.28 29.10
C ALA A 20 -19.83 29.84 28.96
N ALA A 21 -20.38 29.07 28.04
CA ALA A 21 -19.80 27.81 27.63
C ALA A 21 -18.38 28.07 27.12
N PRO A 22 -17.36 27.28 27.52
CA PRO A 22 -16.05 27.40 26.92
C PRO A 22 -16.20 27.11 25.42
N MET A 23 -15.81 28.07 24.59
CA MET A 23 -15.59 27.81 23.17
C MET A 23 -14.56 26.68 23.11
N LEU A 24 -14.99 25.49 22.71
CA LEU A 24 -14.09 24.44 22.26
C LEU A 24 -13.24 25.08 21.14
N GLY A 25 -11.95 25.24 21.45
CA GLY A 25 -11.00 25.76 20.49
C GLY A 25 -11.16 24.99 19.18
N ALA A 26 -11.32 25.72 18.08
CA ALA A 26 -11.24 25.15 16.75
C ALA A 26 -9.95 24.34 16.70
N SER A 27 -10.06 23.03 16.56
CA SER A 27 -8.90 22.19 16.25
C SER A 27 -8.35 22.78 14.96
N ALA A 28 -7.10 23.26 15.00
CA ALA A 28 -6.41 23.70 13.80
C ALA A 28 -6.55 22.58 12.77
N GLU A 29 -7.10 22.88 11.61
CA GLU A 29 -7.05 21.92 10.51
C GLU A 29 -5.58 21.53 10.34
N PRO A 30 -5.27 20.23 10.20
CA PRO A 30 -3.91 19.81 10.00
C PRO A 30 -3.36 20.54 8.77
N ASP A 31 -2.14 21.06 8.88
CA ASP A 31 -1.46 21.77 7.79
C ASP A 31 -1.41 20.89 6.55
N ARG A 32 -2.34 21.13 5.63
CA ARG A 32 -2.42 20.41 4.38
C ARG A 32 -1.18 20.70 3.56
N VAL A 33 -0.45 19.66 3.17
CA VAL A 33 0.68 19.82 2.23
C VAL A 33 0.12 20.34 0.91
N PRO A 34 0.59 21.51 0.41
CA PRO A 34 0.08 22.08 -0.83
C PRO A 34 0.18 21.08 -1.99
N ALA A 35 -0.86 21.02 -2.80
CA ALA A 35 -0.82 20.24 -4.02
C ALA A 35 0.22 20.85 -4.97
N ASP A 36 1.21 20.05 -5.37
CA ASP A 36 2.15 20.39 -6.42
C ASP A 36 1.86 19.50 -7.63
N PRO A 37 1.37 20.06 -8.73
CA PRO A 37 1.03 19.28 -9.92
C PRO A 37 2.24 18.63 -10.58
N ALA A 38 3.46 19.03 -10.25
CA ALA A 38 4.68 18.40 -10.76
C ALA A 38 5.06 17.12 -9.99
N ILE A 39 4.42 16.84 -8.85
CA ILE A 39 4.75 15.73 -7.98
C ILE A 39 3.67 14.65 -8.07
N TRP A 40 4.06 13.41 -8.37
CA TRP A 40 3.23 12.23 -8.17
C TRP A 40 3.19 11.89 -6.69
N ARG A 41 2.00 11.83 -6.10
CA ARG A 41 1.81 11.34 -4.74
C ARG A 41 0.91 10.12 -4.74
N PHE A 42 1.34 9.03 -4.11
CA PHE A 42 0.53 7.83 -3.99
C PHE A 42 0.90 7.02 -2.74
N LEU A 43 -0.08 6.30 -2.23
CA LEU A 43 0.11 5.39 -1.10
C LEU A 43 0.47 3.99 -1.58
N VAL A 44 1.22 3.26 -0.78
CA VAL A 44 1.55 1.85 -1.02
C VAL A 44 1.28 1.05 0.25
N ILE A 45 0.54 -0.05 0.12
CA ILE A 45 0.17 -0.94 1.20
C ILE A 45 0.10 -2.38 0.69
N GLY A 46 0.52 -3.37 1.47
CA GLY A 46 0.36 -4.79 1.19
C GLY A 46 -0.10 -5.55 2.42
N ASP A 47 -0.48 -6.81 2.26
CA ASP A 47 -0.72 -7.74 3.36
C ASP A 47 -1.85 -7.29 4.31
N TRP A 48 -2.96 -6.80 3.75
CA TRP A 48 -3.93 -6.03 4.51
C TRP A 48 -5.29 -6.72 4.78
N GLY A 49 -5.83 -7.52 3.89
CA GLY A 49 -7.24 -7.96 3.88
C GLY A 49 -7.65 -8.94 4.97
N ARG A 50 -7.99 -8.45 6.17
CA ARG A 50 -8.33 -9.25 7.36
C ARG A 50 -9.64 -8.83 8.02
N ASP A 51 -10.66 -8.49 7.22
CA ASP A 51 -12.01 -8.12 7.69
C ASP A 51 -11.99 -6.98 8.74
N GLY A 52 -11.10 -6.01 8.58
CA GLY A 52 -10.88 -4.91 9.54
C GLY A 52 -10.12 -5.31 10.80
N GLN A 53 -9.76 -6.58 10.94
CA GLN A 53 -9.10 -7.11 12.12
C GLN A 53 -7.56 -7.02 12.04
N GLN A 54 -6.89 -7.40 13.12
CA GLN A 54 -5.43 -7.49 13.22
C GLN A 54 -4.70 -6.21 12.78
N GLY A 55 -5.23 -5.04 13.14
CA GLY A 55 -4.63 -3.74 12.82
C GLY A 55 -5.06 -3.16 11.48
N GLN A 56 -5.77 -3.89 10.62
CA GLN A 56 -6.19 -3.40 9.30
C GLN A 56 -7.03 -2.13 9.39
N GLN A 57 -8.08 -2.10 10.25
CA GLN A 57 -8.93 -0.90 10.38
C GLN A 57 -8.11 0.31 10.85
N LYS A 58 -7.26 0.13 11.85
CA LYS A 58 -6.41 1.19 12.37
C LYS A 58 -5.47 1.75 11.29
N THR A 59 -4.88 0.88 10.46
CA THR A 59 -4.05 1.29 9.33
C THR A 59 -4.87 2.03 8.26
N ALA A 60 -6.09 1.58 7.98
CA ALA A 60 -6.99 2.24 7.03
C ALA A 60 -7.40 3.64 7.50
N ASP A 61 -7.65 3.82 8.80
CA ASP A 61 -7.96 5.12 9.40
C ASP A 61 -6.75 6.07 9.29
N ALA A 62 -5.54 5.57 9.56
CA ALA A 62 -4.30 6.33 9.37
C ALA A 62 -4.07 6.72 7.90
N MET A 63 -4.36 5.80 6.96
CA MET A 63 -4.30 6.11 5.52
C MET A 63 -5.27 7.24 5.15
N ALA A 64 -6.45 7.30 5.78
CA ALA A 64 -7.41 8.37 5.54
C ALA A 64 -6.88 9.73 6.01
N VAL A 65 -6.20 9.79 7.15
CA VAL A 65 -5.54 10.99 7.66
C VAL A 65 -4.43 11.45 6.70
N VAL A 66 -3.55 10.52 6.27
CA VAL A 66 -2.47 10.86 5.34
C VAL A 66 -3.01 11.25 3.98
N TRP A 67 -4.09 10.61 3.51
CA TRP A 67 -4.79 10.98 2.27
C TRP A 67 -5.26 12.43 2.30
N ASP A 68 -5.90 12.84 3.38
CA ASP A 68 -6.44 14.20 3.52
C ASP A 68 -5.32 15.25 3.65
N ASN A 69 -4.21 14.91 4.33
CA ASN A 69 -3.11 15.83 4.59
C ASN A 69 -2.17 16.02 3.40
N TYR A 70 -1.91 14.95 2.64
CA TYR A 70 -0.90 14.95 1.57
C TYR A 70 -1.48 14.94 0.16
N GLY A 71 -2.76 14.62 -0.01
CA GLY A 71 -3.44 14.60 -1.31
C GLY A 71 -2.88 13.57 -2.29
N PRO A 72 -2.67 12.30 -1.90
CA PRO A 72 -2.26 11.27 -2.87
C PRO A 72 -3.34 11.04 -3.91
N GLU A 73 -2.94 10.59 -5.09
CA GLU A 73 -3.82 10.45 -6.25
C GLU A 73 -4.34 9.03 -6.42
N PHE A 74 -3.63 8.04 -5.89
CA PHE A 74 -3.98 6.62 -5.98
C PHE A 74 -3.30 5.81 -4.88
N VAL A 75 -3.68 4.54 -4.80
CA VAL A 75 -3.06 3.55 -3.91
C VAL A 75 -2.53 2.39 -4.74
N ILE A 76 -1.37 1.88 -4.36
CA ILE A 76 -0.84 0.61 -4.85
C ILE A 76 -1.00 -0.44 -3.77
N SER A 77 -1.61 -1.56 -4.11
CA SER A 77 -1.60 -2.76 -3.26
C SER A 77 -0.54 -3.73 -3.73
N THR A 78 0.38 -4.09 -2.85
CA THR A 78 1.48 -5.02 -3.13
C THR A 78 1.14 -6.49 -2.86
N GLY A 79 -0.15 -6.85 -2.95
CA GLY A 79 -0.62 -8.23 -2.85
C GLY A 79 -0.99 -8.67 -1.43
N ASP A 80 -1.39 -9.94 -1.31
CA ASP A 80 -2.07 -10.49 -0.16
C ASP A 80 -3.26 -9.62 0.23
N ASN A 81 -4.12 -9.43 -0.77
CA ASN A 81 -5.27 -8.54 -0.70
C ASN A 81 -6.37 -9.10 0.21
N PHE A 82 -6.45 -10.44 0.34
CA PHE A 82 -7.50 -11.13 1.10
C PHE A 82 -6.97 -12.36 1.84
N TYR A 83 -6.82 -12.28 3.14
CA TYR A 83 -6.42 -13.40 3.99
C TYR A 83 -7.63 -14.24 4.42
N ASN A 84 -7.49 -15.58 4.64
CA ASN A 84 -6.25 -16.34 4.35
C ASN A 84 -6.30 -16.97 2.94
N TRP A 85 -7.43 -16.88 2.23
CA TRP A 85 -7.77 -17.70 1.07
C TRP A 85 -8.25 -16.91 -0.14
N GLY A 86 -7.82 -15.67 -0.33
CA GLY A 86 -8.28 -14.85 -1.45
C GLY A 86 -9.81 -14.62 -1.46
N VAL A 87 -10.36 -14.33 -2.60
CA VAL A 87 -11.81 -14.23 -2.87
C VAL A 87 -12.27 -15.32 -3.83
N ARG A 88 -13.55 -15.71 -3.77
CA ARG A 88 -14.11 -16.78 -4.61
C ARG A 88 -14.73 -16.27 -5.89
N SER A 89 -15.19 -15.01 -5.90
CA SER A 89 -15.83 -14.38 -7.05
C SER A 89 -15.65 -12.86 -7.01
N ALA A 90 -15.91 -12.18 -8.11
CA ALA A 90 -15.92 -10.72 -8.17
C ALA A 90 -16.98 -10.06 -7.27
N THR A 91 -17.93 -10.84 -6.76
CA THR A 91 -19.00 -10.41 -5.85
C THR A 91 -18.90 -11.07 -4.47
N ASP A 92 -17.78 -11.73 -4.14
CA ASP A 92 -17.54 -12.31 -2.82
C ASP A 92 -17.78 -11.27 -1.72
N TYR A 93 -18.38 -11.71 -0.59
CA TYR A 93 -18.68 -10.83 0.55
C TYR A 93 -17.42 -10.12 1.09
N ARG A 94 -16.26 -10.73 0.91
CA ARG A 94 -14.97 -10.20 1.39
C ARG A 94 -14.57 -8.90 0.71
N TRP A 95 -15.08 -8.62 -0.49
CA TRP A 95 -14.96 -7.29 -1.08
C TRP A 95 -15.55 -6.21 -0.18
N LYS A 96 -16.66 -6.51 0.50
CA LYS A 96 -17.23 -5.57 1.47
C LYS A 96 -16.48 -5.59 2.80
N SER A 97 -16.26 -6.76 3.40
CA SER A 97 -15.72 -6.86 4.75
C SER A 97 -14.23 -6.52 4.87
N CYS A 98 -13.42 -6.80 3.83
CA CYS A 98 -11.99 -6.49 3.84
C CYS A 98 -11.65 -5.17 3.14
N PHE A 99 -12.48 -4.68 2.21
CA PHE A 99 -12.10 -3.54 1.36
C PHE A 99 -13.09 -2.37 1.43
N GLU A 100 -14.35 -2.57 0.98
CA GLU A 100 -15.28 -1.46 0.81
C GLU A 100 -15.70 -0.81 2.14
N ASN A 101 -15.87 -1.61 3.20
CA ASN A 101 -16.27 -1.12 4.53
C ASN A 101 -15.07 -0.66 5.37
N VAL A 102 -13.85 -1.05 5.03
CA VAL A 102 -12.64 -0.75 5.79
C VAL A 102 -11.99 0.55 5.31
N TYR A 103 -11.77 0.65 4.01
CA TYR A 103 -11.13 1.84 3.44
C TYR A 103 -12.18 2.85 2.98
N THR A 104 -12.07 4.09 3.42
CA THR A 104 -13.00 5.15 3.04
C THR A 104 -13.11 5.31 1.51
N PRO A 105 -14.34 5.51 0.95
CA PRO A 105 -14.57 5.53 -0.50
C PRO A 105 -13.80 6.59 -1.29
N ARG A 106 -13.33 7.67 -0.63
CA ARG A 106 -12.56 8.72 -1.29
C ARG A 106 -11.14 8.29 -1.65
N ILE A 107 -10.60 7.26 -0.99
CA ILE A 107 -9.28 6.69 -1.29
C ILE A 107 -9.38 5.82 -2.54
N LYS A 108 -9.07 6.39 -3.69
CA LYS A 108 -9.19 5.76 -5.01
C LYS A 108 -8.41 6.52 -6.10
N PRO A 109 -8.04 5.87 -7.22
CA PRO A 109 -8.16 4.44 -7.50
C PRO A 109 -7.14 3.60 -6.74
N TRP A 110 -7.36 2.28 -6.68
CA TRP A 110 -6.41 1.27 -6.20
C TRP A 110 -5.90 0.45 -7.38
N TYR A 111 -4.60 0.33 -7.51
CA TYR A 111 -3.90 -0.53 -8.47
C TYR A 111 -3.24 -1.68 -7.73
N SER A 112 -3.48 -2.92 -8.13
CA SER A 112 -3.12 -4.07 -7.31
C SER A 112 -2.28 -5.11 -8.04
N VAL A 113 -1.42 -5.80 -7.30
CA VAL A 113 -0.82 -7.08 -7.66
C VAL A 113 -1.40 -8.21 -6.82
N LEU A 114 -1.10 -9.44 -7.20
CA LEU A 114 -1.46 -10.66 -6.46
C LEU A 114 -0.36 -11.03 -5.46
N GLY A 115 -0.77 -11.50 -4.27
CA GLY A 115 0.09 -12.19 -3.34
C GLY A 115 -0.22 -13.68 -3.26
N ASN A 116 0.57 -14.44 -2.50
CA ASN A 116 0.39 -15.89 -2.42
C ASN A 116 -0.90 -16.31 -1.73
N HIS A 117 -1.44 -15.50 -0.80
CA HIS A 117 -2.76 -15.77 -0.20
C HIS A 117 -3.92 -15.53 -1.17
N ASP A 118 -3.77 -14.64 -2.14
CA ASP A 118 -4.78 -14.39 -3.16
C ASP A 118 -5.02 -15.63 -4.05
N TYR A 119 -3.97 -16.44 -4.26
CA TYR A 119 -4.03 -17.73 -4.96
C TYR A 119 -4.77 -18.83 -4.19
N GLY A 120 -5.07 -18.63 -2.91
CA GLY A 120 -5.97 -19.49 -2.16
C GLY A 120 -7.43 -19.40 -2.63
N GLY A 121 -7.78 -18.29 -3.31
CA GLY A 121 -9.07 -18.06 -3.94
C GLY A 121 -9.01 -18.11 -5.46
N SER A 122 -9.83 -17.28 -6.12
CA SER A 122 -9.82 -17.09 -7.57
C SER A 122 -9.09 -15.79 -7.91
N VAL A 123 -7.97 -15.92 -8.62
CA VAL A 123 -7.22 -14.82 -9.22
C VAL A 123 -8.08 -14.08 -10.24
N GLU A 124 -8.81 -14.85 -11.07
CA GLU A 124 -9.71 -14.32 -12.10
C GLU A 124 -10.83 -13.47 -11.48
N ALA A 125 -11.23 -13.76 -10.24
CA ALA A 125 -12.22 -12.97 -9.52
C ALA A 125 -11.71 -11.56 -9.20
N GLN A 126 -10.43 -11.40 -8.89
CA GLN A 126 -9.84 -10.09 -8.62
C GLN A 126 -9.68 -9.27 -9.91
N ILE A 127 -9.30 -9.91 -11.02
CA ILE A 127 -9.25 -9.30 -12.34
C ILE A 127 -10.66 -8.89 -12.79
N ALA A 128 -11.64 -9.81 -12.69
CA ALA A 128 -13.04 -9.53 -13.03
C ALA A 128 -13.63 -8.39 -12.19
N ARG A 129 -13.24 -8.27 -10.92
CA ARG A 129 -13.64 -7.13 -10.07
C ARG A 129 -13.12 -5.81 -10.62
N GLY A 130 -11.89 -5.77 -11.12
CA GLY A 130 -11.33 -4.59 -11.81
C GLY A 130 -12.15 -4.18 -13.02
N ALA A 131 -12.57 -5.14 -13.84
CA ALA A 131 -13.39 -4.91 -15.02
C ALA A 131 -14.82 -4.42 -14.72
N MET A 132 -15.32 -4.61 -13.50
CA MET A 132 -16.65 -4.11 -13.08
C MET A 132 -16.66 -2.59 -12.84
N GLY A 133 -15.51 -1.93 -12.86
CA GLY A 133 -15.36 -0.54 -12.47
C GLY A 133 -15.36 -0.33 -10.96
N GLY A 134 -15.30 0.94 -10.54
CA GLY A 134 -15.18 1.31 -9.15
C GLY A 134 -13.76 1.72 -8.79
N ARG A 135 -13.33 1.43 -7.56
CA ARG A 135 -12.00 1.88 -7.10
C ARG A 135 -10.91 0.82 -7.20
N TRP A 136 -11.26 -0.45 -7.41
CA TRP A 136 -10.32 -1.55 -7.62
C TRP A 136 -9.92 -1.66 -9.08
N ASN A 137 -8.62 -1.72 -9.36
CA ASN A 137 -8.08 -1.88 -10.70
C ASN A 137 -7.00 -2.97 -10.70
N MET A 138 -7.23 -3.97 -11.50
CA MET A 138 -6.30 -5.06 -11.79
C MET A 138 -6.64 -5.56 -13.19
N ASP A 139 -5.86 -5.12 -14.19
CA ASP A 139 -6.18 -5.38 -15.59
C ASP A 139 -5.85 -6.83 -15.99
N ASN A 140 -4.84 -7.41 -15.32
CA ASN A 140 -4.41 -8.79 -15.53
C ASN A 140 -3.58 -9.26 -14.32
N ARG A 141 -3.08 -10.49 -14.34
CA ARG A 141 -2.13 -11.03 -13.35
C ARG A 141 -0.82 -10.25 -13.33
N TRP A 142 -0.34 -9.85 -14.51
CA TRP A 142 0.77 -8.89 -14.71
C TRP A 142 0.34 -7.87 -15.75
N TRP A 143 0.66 -6.63 -15.52
CA TRP A 143 0.16 -5.53 -16.32
C TRP A 143 1.00 -4.26 -16.16
N HIS A 144 0.70 -3.26 -16.96
CA HIS A 144 1.43 -2.01 -17.04
C HIS A 144 0.46 -0.83 -17.04
N ARG A 145 0.80 0.21 -16.29
CA ARG A 145 0.03 1.45 -16.23
C ARG A 145 0.92 2.65 -16.56
N PRO A 146 0.90 3.16 -17.80
CA PRO A 146 1.58 4.39 -18.16
C PRO A 146 0.74 5.60 -17.78
N LEU A 147 1.38 6.62 -17.23
CA LEU A 147 0.80 7.92 -16.93
C LEU A 147 1.70 9.01 -17.53
N ALA A 148 1.16 9.82 -18.45
CA ALA A 148 1.92 10.87 -19.14
C ALA A 148 1.08 12.14 -19.31
N PRO A 149 0.67 12.79 -18.20
CA PRO A 149 -0.05 14.05 -18.27
C PRO A 149 0.87 15.19 -18.70
N VAL A 150 0.28 16.21 -19.34
CA VAL A 150 1.01 17.41 -19.75
C VAL A 150 1.53 18.16 -18.51
N GLY A 151 2.77 18.60 -18.55
CA GLY A 151 3.37 19.44 -17.52
C GLY A 151 3.97 18.72 -16.31
N ARG A 152 3.97 17.37 -16.30
CA ARG A 152 4.61 16.58 -15.24
C ARG A 152 5.38 15.39 -15.83
N PRO A 153 6.34 14.82 -15.09
CA PRO A 153 7.09 13.66 -15.59
C PRO A 153 6.17 12.48 -15.88
N SER A 154 6.46 11.78 -16.97
CA SER A 154 5.81 10.53 -17.26
C SER A 154 6.20 9.46 -16.25
N LEU A 155 5.23 8.65 -15.82
CA LEU A 155 5.39 7.59 -14.83
C LEU A 155 4.91 6.27 -15.43
N ASP A 156 5.80 5.30 -15.54
CA ASP A 156 5.46 3.93 -15.89
C ASP A 156 5.49 3.04 -14.66
N MET A 157 4.35 2.42 -14.38
CA MET A 157 4.15 1.47 -13.31
C MET A 157 4.02 0.06 -13.86
N PHE A 158 4.92 -0.84 -13.45
CA PHE A 158 4.94 -2.24 -13.88
C PHE A 158 4.50 -3.15 -12.73
N PHE A 159 3.45 -3.93 -12.96
CA PHE A 159 2.84 -4.80 -11.96
C PHE A 159 3.14 -6.26 -12.30
N PHE A 160 3.87 -6.94 -11.43
CA PHE A 160 4.32 -8.32 -11.62
C PHE A 160 3.59 -9.29 -10.71
N ASP A 161 3.20 -10.42 -11.27
CA ASP A 161 2.77 -11.58 -10.51
C ASP A 161 3.99 -12.40 -10.09
N THR A 162 4.49 -12.15 -8.91
CA THR A 162 5.67 -12.84 -8.40
C THR A 162 5.40 -14.27 -7.97
N VAL A 163 4.15 -14.67 -7.75
CA VAL A 163 3.78 -16.08 -7.50
C VAL A 163 3.99 -16.88 -8.77
N ALA A 164 3.53 -16.37 -9.91
CA ALA A 164 3.74 -16.97 -11.22
C ALA A 164 5.23 -16.94 -11.63
N TRP A 165 5.93 -15.84 -11.32
CA TRP A 165 7.35 -15.73 -11.64
C TRP A 165 8.20 -16.72 -10.86
N HIS A 166 7.93 -16.89 -9.58
CA HIS A 166 8.64 -17.80 -8.70
C HIS A 166 8.37 -19.29 -9.01
N GLY A 167 7.17 -19.61 -9.48
CA GLY A 167 6.81 -20.93 -10.01
C GLY A 167 6.84 -22.11 -9.02
N LYS A 168 7.19 -21.90 -7.76
CA LYS A 168 7.42 -22.95 -6.77
C LYS A 168 6.52 -22.88 -5.54
N GLU A 169 5.88 -21.76 -5.28
CA GLU A 169 4.94 -21.66 -4.19
C GLU A 169 3.65 -22.38 -4.56
N LYS A 170 3.40 -23.50 -3.91
CA LYS A 170 2.04 -24.04 -3.86
C LYS A 170 1.22 -23.04 -3.05
N PRO A 171 0.21 -22.40 -3.67
CA PRO A 171 -0.68 -21.52 -2.90
C PRO A 171 -1.17 -22.30 -1.69
N PRO A 172 -1.13 -21.75 -0.48
CA PRO A 172 -1.67 -22.43 0.67
C PRO A 172 -3.15 -22.67 0.39
N HIS A 173 -3.53 -23.95 0.24
CA HIS A 173 -4.92 -24.40 0.10
C HIS A 173 -5.72 -23.80 -1.07
N SER A 174 -5.18 -23.84 -2.29
CA SER A 174 -5.91 -23.42 -3.49
C SER A 174 -7.29 -24.11 -3.58
N ILE A 175 -8.36 -23.34 -3.39
CA ILE A 175 -9.74 -23.83 -3.56
C ILE A 175 -10.06 -23.96 -5.07
N SER A 176 -9.43 -23.16 -5.90
CA SER A 176 -9.70 -23.10 -7.34
C SER A 176 -8.86 -24.07 -8.18
N GLY A 177 -7.89 -24.77 -7.57
CA GLY A 177 -6.93 -25.56 -8.34
C GLY A 177 -6.04 -24.72 -9.26
N ALA A 178 -5.99 -23.41 -9.06
CA ALA A 178 -5.13 -22.51 -9.80
C ALA A 178 -3.67 -22.93 -9.60
N THR A 179 -3.11 -23.58 -10.60
CA THR A 179 -1.71 -23.98 -10.64
C THR A 179 -0.96 -22.92 -11.44
N VAL A 180 0.06 -22.37 -10.83
CA VAL A 180 1.06 -21.61 -11.59
C VAL A 180 1.88 -22.59 -12.40
N SER A 181 1.89 -22.41 -13.70
CA SER A 181 2.66 -23.25 -14.62
C SER A 181 4.01 -22.61 -14.97
N PRO A 182 5.04 -23.39 -15.33
CA PRO A 182 6.26 -22.84 -15.91
C PRO A 182 6.00 -21.98 -17.15
N ALA A 183 4.94 -22.26 -17.90
CA ALA A 183 4.52 -21.46 -19.05
C ALA A 183 4.09 -20.04 -18.66
N ASP A 184 3.45 -19.88 -17.47
CA ASP A 184 3.07 -18.55 -16.97
C ASP A 184 4.31 -17.68 -16.69
N HIS A 185 5.39 -18.26 -16.19
CA HIS A 185 6.66 -17.56 -15.98
C HIS A 185 7.21 -17.02 -17.31
N GLU A 186 7.32 -17.87 -18.35
CA GLU A 186 7.85 -17.45 -19.65
C GLU A 186 6.94 -16.43 -20.36
N LEU A 187 5.62 -16.61 -20.27
CA LEU A 187 4.65 -15.65 -20.82
C LEU A 187 4.82 -14.27 -20.17
N GLN A 188 4.89 -14.24 -18.84
CA GLN A 188 5.09 -12.99 -18.09
C GLN A 188 6.43 -12.35 -18.43
N LYS A 189 7.52 -13.13 -18.42
CA LYS A 189 8.87 -12.66 -18.70
C LYS A 189 8.95 -12.01 -20.08
N ASN A 190 8.36 -12.64 -21.09
CA ASN A 190 8.36 -12.12 -22.46
C ASN A 190 7.49 -10.86 -22.58
N ALA A 191 6.26 -10.88 -22.06
CA ALA A 191 5.33 -9.75 -22.13
C ALA A 191 5.87 -8.53 -21.36
N MET A 192 6.22 -8.72 -20.10
CA MET A 192 6.71 -7.63 -19.25
C MET A 192 8.11 -7.17 -19.64
N GLY A 193 8.97 -8.08 -20.12
CA GLY A 193 10.28 -7.72 -20.66
C GLY A 193 10.18 -6.76 -21.84
N GLY A 194 9.24 -6.98 -22.76
CA GLY A 194 8.95 -6.06 -23.86
C GLY A 194 8.43 -4.70 -23.38
N LEU A 195 7.52 -4.67 -22.39
CA LEU A 195 6.97 -3.44 -21.84
C LEU A 195 8.03 -2.62 -21.08
N VAL A 196 8.80 -3.26 -20.22
CA VAL A 196 9.88 -2.59 -19.44
C VAL A 196 10.97 -2.08 -20.36
N GLY A 197 11.43 -2.90 -21.31
CA GLY A 197 12.49 -2.53 -22.27
C GLY A 197 12.05 -1.45 -23.25
N GLY A 198 10.78 -1.42 -23.62
CA GLY A 198 10.21 -0.40 -24.53
C GLY A 198 9.91 0.94 -23.87
N SER A 199 9.83 1.00 -22.55
CA SER A 199 9.45 2.21 -21.81
C SER A 199 10.45 3.34 -21.98
N LYS A 200 9.92 4.53 -22.27
CA LYS A 200 10.66 5.81 -22.35
C LYS A 200 10.21 6.80 -21.27
N ALA A 201 9.49 6.33 -20.27
CA ALA A 201 9.02 7.19 -19.19
C ALA A 201 10.17 7.81 -18.39
N ASP A 202 9.94 9.03 -17.91
CA ASP A 202 10.89 9.74 -17.03
C ASP A 202 11.11 8.96 -15.72
N ILE A 203 10.04 8.36 -15.20
CA ILE A 203 10.04 7.59 -13.95
C ILE A 203 9.54 6.18 -14.23
N LYS A 204 10.30 5.18 -13.80
CA LYS A 204 9.95 3.76 -13.92
C LYS A 204 10.00 3.10 -12.56
N ILE A 205 8.88 2.49 -12.15
CA ILE A 205 8.75 1.82 -10.87
C ILE A 205 8.03 0.47 -11.05
N ALA A 206 8.48 -0.55 -10.33
CA ALA A 206 7.92 -1.89 -10.44
C ALA A 206 7.38 -2.36 -9.07
N PHE A 207 6.27 -3.09 -9.15
CA PHE A 207 5.52 -3.59 -8.00
C PHE A 207 5.31 -5.10 -8.12
N GLY A 208 5.43 -5.78 -7.01
CA GLY A 208 5.12 -7.21 -6.88
C GLY A 208 4.90 -7.56 -5.42
N HIS A 209 4.63 -8.83 -5.14
CA HIS A 209 4.37 -9.25 -3.77
C HIS A 209 5.64 -9.66 -3.04
N HIS A 210 6.47 -10.51 -3.65
CA HIS A 210 7.68 -11.03 -3.02
C HIS A 210 8.88 -10.10 -3.19
N GLY A 211 9.71 -10.01 -2.16
CA GLY A 211 10.98 -9.28 -2.22
C GLY A 211 12.07 -10.07 -2.96
N VAL A 212 12.75 -9.45 -3.91
CA VAL A 212 14.02 -9.98 -4.45
C VAL A 212 15.06 -9.99 -3.35
N TRP A 213 15.26 -8.84 -2.72
CA TRP A 213 16.08 -8.65 -1.54
C TRP A 213 15.19 -8.32 -0.36
N SER A 214 15.40 -9.00 0.75
CA SER A 214 14.63 -8.77 1.97
C SER A 214 15.51 -8.93 3.22
N ILE A 215 15.24 -8.07 4.19
CA ILE A 215 15.72 -8.16 5.57
C ILE A 215 14.60 -8.52 6.54
N GLY A 216 13.42 -8.82 5.99
CA GLY A 216 12.23 -9.22 6.72
C GLY A 216 12.17 -10.72 7.05
N PRO A 217 11.10 -11.15 7.74
CA PRO A 217 10.97 -12.52 8.26
C PRO A 217 10.99 -13.63 7.20
N HIS A 218 10.46 -13.36 6.01
CA HIS A 218 10.37 -14.36 4.94
C HIS A 218 11.59 -14.41 4.02
N GLY A 219 12.46 -13.39 4.10
CA GLY A 219 13.67 -13.29 3.30
C GLY A 219 13.42 -13.03 1.81
N GLY A 220 14.50 -12.77 1.08
CA GLY A 220 14.48 -12.58 -0.37
C GLY A 220 14.29 -13.87 -1.15
N LYS A 221 13.72 -13.76 -2.35
CA LYS A 221 13.46 -14.92 -3.24
C LYS A 221 14.51 -14.99 -4.35
N ARG A 222 15.34 -16.04 -4.32
CA ARG A 222 16.40 -16.27 -5.34
C ARG A 222 15.87 -16.37 -6.75
N ASP A 223 14.67 -16.92 -6.92
CA ASP A 223 14.06 -17.13 -8.23
C ASP A 223 13.60 -15.80 -8.88
N LEU A 224 13.69 -14.67 -8.15
CA LEU A 224 13.42 -13.34 -8.68
C LEU A 224 14.68 -12.59 -9.15
N VAL A 225 15.85 -13.22 -9.16
CA VAL A 225 17.10 -12.56 -9.58
C VAL A 225 17.08 -12.15 -11.07
N ASP A 226 16.46 -12.97 -11.92
CA ASP A 226 16.29 -12.63 -13.32
C ASP A 226 15.35 -11.43 -13.51
N LEU A 227 14.33 -11.30 -12.68
CA LEU A 227 13.46 -10.13 -12.65
C LEU A 227 14.24 -8.88 -12.21
N ASP A 228 15.04 -8.98 -11.16
CA ASP A 228 15.90 -7.88 -10.72
C ASP A 228 16.85 -7.41 -11.83
N LYS A 229 17.48 -8.36 -12.52
CA LYS A 229 18.33 -8.05 -13.67
C LYS A 229 17.55 -7.35 -14.78
N LEU A 230 16.39 -7.85 -15.15
CA LEU A 230 15.52 -7.22 -16.15
C LEU A 230 15.21 -5.76 -15.79
N LEU A 231 14.83 -5.51 -14.55
CA LEU A 231 14.47 -4.18 -14.05
C LEU A 231 15.67 -3.22 -14.10
N ARG A 232 16.82 -3.64 -13.58
CA ARG A 232 18.06 -2.84 -13.53
C ARG A 232 18.56 -2.49 -14.93
N ASP A 233 18.62 -3.47 -15.84
CA ASP A 233 19.12 -3.30 -17.19
C ASP A 233 18.28 -2.31 -18.00
N ASN A 234 17.00 -2.13 -17.62
CA ASN A 234 16.07 -1.24 -18.30
C ASN A 234 15.75 0.05 -17.52
N GLY A 235 16.58 0.37 -16.54
CA GLY A 235 16.49 1.66 -15.85
C GLY A 235 15.38 1.79 -14.83
N VAL A 236 14.72 0.70 -14.43
CA VAL A 236 13.85 0.72 -13.25
C VAL A 236 14.72 0.89 -11.99
N ARG A 237 14.30 1.75 -11.07
CA ARG A 237 15.09 2.11 -9.88
C ARG A 237 14.42 1.77 -8.56
N ALA A 238 13.17 1.32 -8.60
CA ALA A 238 12.48 0.89 -7.40
C ALA A 238 11.70 -0.41 -7.65
N TRP A 239 11.89 -1.38 -6.76
CA TRP A 239 11.08 -2.57 -6.57
C TRP A 239 10.32 -2.43 -5.25
N VAL A 240 9.00 -2.35 -5.32
CA VAL A 240 8.14 -2.15 -4.16
C VAL A 240 7.30 -3.39 -3.93
N HIS A 241 7.32 -3.92 -2.71
CA HIS A 241 6.74 -5.23 -2.42
C HIS A 241 6.10 -5.31 -1.03
N GLY A 242 5.42 -6.42 -0.76
CA GLY A 242 4.84 -6.81 0.51
C GLY A 242 5.48 -8.09 1.07
N HIS A 243 4.65 -9.08 1.41
CA HIS A 243 4.98 -10.41 1.88
C HIS A 243 5.62 -10.47 3.26
N ASP A 244 6.62 -9.67 3.51
CA ASP A 244 7.31 -9.55 4.80
C ASP A 244 6.57 -8.60 5.73
N HIS A 245 5.46 -8.91 6.26
CA HIS A 245 4.60 -8.14 7.16
C HIS A 245 5.33 -7.10 8.02
N CYS A 246 6.07 -6.19 7.38
CA CYS A 246 6.88 -5.14 8.00
C CYS A 246 7.12 -3.99 7.01
N LEU A 247 7.78 -2.96 7.48
CA LEU A 247 8.23 -1.83 6.67
C LEU A 247 9.75 -1.80 6.67
N PHE A 248 10.38 -1.84 5.49
CA PHE A 248 11.81 -1.65 5.38
C PHE A 248 12.23 -1.10 4.01
N HIS A 249 13.42 -0.56 3.98
CA HIS A 249 14.10 -0.12 2.78
C HIS A 249 15.51 -0.68 2.73
N VAL A 250 15.86 -1.24 1.59
CA VAL A 250 17.22 -1.70 1.25
C VAL A 250 17.58 -1.03 -0.07
N GLN A 251 18.76 -0.45 -0.14
CA GLN A 251 19.28 0.14 -1.37
C GLN A 251 20.56 -0.59 -1.80
N GLN A 252 20.66 -0.92 -3.08
CA GLN A 252 21.86 -1.48 -3.68
C GLN A 252 22.20 -0.71 -4.97
N GLY A 253 23.25 0.06 -4.93
CA GLY A 253 23.58 0.96 -6.04
C GLY A 253 22.43 1.94 -6.30
N ALA A 254 21.94 1.96 -7.53
CA ALA A 254 20.81 2.80 -7.92
C ALA A 254 19.43 2.14 -7.67
N MET A 255 19.38 0.88 -7.23
CA MET A 255 18.11 0.16 -7.05
C MET A 255 17.64 0.22 -5.58
N HIS A 256 16.39 0.58 -5.41
CA HIS A 256 15.71 0.63 -4.12
C HIS A 256 14.73 -0.55 -4.00
N TYR A 257 14.82 -1.31 -2.91
CA TYR A 257 13.89 -2.37 -2.53
C TYR A 257 13.12 -1.91 -1.31
N ILE A 258 11.81 -1.73 -1.49
CA ILE A 258 10.95 -1.09 -0.50
C ILE A 258 9.83 -2.05 -0.15
N CYS A 259 9.83 -2.53 1.09
CA CYS A 259 8.75 -3.36 1.62
C CYS A 259 7.72 -2.49 2.33
N SER A 260 6.46 -2.58 1.89
CA SER A 260 5.30 -1.96 2.52
C SER A 260 4.21 -3.02 2.78
N GLY A 261 4.59 -4.10 3.49
CA GLY A 261 3.75 -5.26 3.79
C GLY A 261 3.08 -5.23 5.16
N ALA A 262 2.93 -4.06 5.75
CA ALA A 262 2.41 -3.90 7.12
C ALA A 262 0.96 -3.40 7.18
N GLY A 263 0.16 -3.68 6.15
CA GLY A 263 -1.22 -3.19 6.05
C GLY A 263 -2.17 -3.74 7.11
N SER A 264 -1.78 -4.83 7.77
CA SER A 264 -2.49 -5.42 8.90
C SER A 264 -1.49 -5.97 9.92
N LYS A 265 -1.56 -7.27 10.23
CA LYS A 265 -0.69 -7.94 11.19
C LYS A 265 0.79 -7.76 10.82
N MET A 266 1.58 -7.13 11.69
CA MET A 266 3.02 -7.10 11.58
C MET A 266 3.68 -8.34 12.18
N LEU A 267 4.80 -8.75 11.59
CA LEU A 267 5.63 -9.82 12.12
C LEU A 267 6.85 -9.26 12.85
N ALA A 268 7.25 -9.92 13.92
CA ALA A 268 8.48 -9.60 14.63
C ALA A 268 9.70 -9.89 13.74
N LYS A 269 10.79 -9.15 13.97
CA LYS A 269 12.06 -9.40 13.31
C LYS A 269 12.52 -10.84 13.56
N GLN A 270 12.95 -11.53 12.51
CA GLN A 270 13.67 -12.79 12.68
C GLN A 270 14.96 -12.57 13.46
N THR A 271 15.28 -13.53 14.33
CA THR A 271 16.56 -13.56 15.06
C THR A 271 17.74 -13.96 14.18
N GLN A 272 17.46 -14.56 13.02
CA GLN A 272 18.47 -14.85 12.00
C GLN A 272 18.33 -13.88 10.83
N PRO A 273 19.44 -13.43 10.21
CA PRO A 273 19.38 -12.63 9.00
C PRO A 273 18.57 -13.41 7.94
N GLY A 274 17.52 -12.83 7.43
CA GLY A 274 16.75 -13.39 6.33
C GLY A 274 17.70 -13.81 5.21
N ALA A 275 17.45 -14.96 4.59
CA ALA A 275 18.28 -15.42 3.50
C ALA A 275 18.26 -14.39 2.37
N CYS A 276 19.36 -13.67 2.22
CA CYS A 276 19.58 -12.92 1.00
C CYS A 276 19.73 -13.92 -0.14
N PRO A 277 19.21 -13.63 -1.32
CA PRO A 277 19.35 -14.55 -2.44
C PRO A 277 20.81 -14.75 -2.80
N VAL A 278 21.53 -14.99 -3.36
CA VAL A 278 22.90 -15.27 -3.83
C VAL A 278 23.97 -14.52 -3.03
N GLY A 279 24.86 -15.23 -2.39
CA GLY A 279 26.07 -14.69 -1.75
C GLY A 279 25.86 -14.07 -0.35
N GLY A 280 24.63 -13.87 0.08
CA GLY A 280 24.29 -13.28 1.37
C GLY A 280 24.14 -11.76 1.33
N CYS A 281 23.70 -11.18 2.45
CA CYS A 281 23.55 -9.71 2.57
C CYS A 281 24.91 -8.98 2.52
N ALA A 282 26.02 -9.67 2.63
CA ALA A 282 27.36 -9.09 2.52
C ALA A 282 27.64 -8.52 1.13
N ASP A 283 27.05 -9.13 0.08
CA ASP A 283 27.24 -8.69 -1.31
C ASP A 283 26.45 -7.43 -1.67
N LEU A 284 25.57 -6.94 -0.77
CA LEU A 284 24.83 -5.72 -1.00
C LEU A 284 25.69 -4.44 -0.92
N GLY A 285 26.99 -4.57 -0.55
CA GLY A 285 27.86 -3.42 -0.34
C GLY A 285 27.41 -2.57 0.86
N PRO A 286 27.86 -1.31 0.97
CA PRO A 286 27.37 -0.39 1.98
C PRO A 286 25.90 -0.04 1.65
N VAL A 287 24.99 -0.64 2.39
CA VAL A 287 23.54 -0.54 2.17
C VAL A 287 22.93 0.32 3.26
N GLU A 288 22.24 1.36 2.87
CA GLU A 288 21.35 2.05 3.81
C GLU A 288 20.15 1.15 4.11
N LYS A 289 20.02 0.73 5.36
CA LYS A 289 18.92 -0.12 5.83
C LYS A 289 18.08 0.64 6.83
N LYS A 290 16.80 0.78 6.52
CA LYS A 290 15.79 1.29 7.45
C LYS A 290 14.74 0.21 7.63
N SER A 291 14.46 -0.20 8.87
CA SER A 291 13.50 -1.26 9.15
C SER A 291 12.63 -0.94 10.34
N HIS A 292 11.34 -1.23 10.19
CA HIS A 292 10.31 -1.16 11.21
C HIS A 292 9.62 -2.52 11.26
N PHE A 293 9.92 -3.29 12.30
CA PHE A 293 9.32 -4.59 12.52
C PHE A 293 8.25 -4.50 13.59
N GLY A 294 7.26 -5.40 13.53
CA GLY A 294 6.24 -5.53 14.55
C GLY A 294 6.87 -5.89 15.89
N LYS A 295 7.05 -4.89 16.71
CA LYS A 295 7.19 -4.99 18.16
C LYS A 295 6.21 -4.01 18.71
N ASP A 296 5.59 -4.36 19.79
CA ASP A 296 4.68 -3.70 20.73
C ASP A 296 4.23 -2.23 20.47
N GLU A 297 4.92 -1.49 19.59
CA GLU A 297 4.70 -0.06 19.34
C GLU A 297 4.01 0.24 17.99
N ILE A 298 4.02 -0.68 17.03
CA ILE A 298 3.47 -0.46 15.69
C ILE A 298 2.52 -1.58 15.31
N ALA A 299 1.23 -1.27 15.22
CA ALA A 299 0.20 -2.26 14.89
C ALA A 299 0.04 -2.52 13.39
N GLY A 300 0.58 -1.63 12.55
CA GLY A 300 0.53 -1.67 11.09
C GLY A 300 1.16 -0.42 10.49
N GLY A 301 1.19 -0.33 9.17
CA GLY A 301 1.70 0.84 8.48
C GLY A 301 1.67 0.71 6.96
N PHE A 302 2.12 1.77 6.30
CA PHE A 302 2.12 1.92 4.85
C PHE A 302 3.16 2.95 4.42
N ALA A 303 3.33 3.14 3.11
CA ALA A 303 4.23 4.15 2.57
C ALA A 303 3.48 5.22 1.75
N LEU A 304 3.95 6.46 1.82
CA LEU A 304 3.62 7.55 0.90
C LEU A 304 4.82 7.82 0.00
N PHE A 305 4.62 7.78 -1.30
CA PHE A 305 5.59 8.17 -2.31
C PHE A 305 5.32 9.58 -2.81
N GLU A 306 6.39 10.36 -3.01
CA GLU A 306 6.40 11.68 -3.60
C GLU A 306 7.49 11.72 -4.67
N LEU A 307 7.12 11.76 -5.96
CA LEU A 307 8.03 11.61 -7.08
C LEU A 307 7.86 12.78 -8.06
N SER A 308 8.96 13.47 -8.36
CA SER A 308 9.05 14.49 -9.39
C SER A 308 10.12 14.12 -10.41
N ARG A 309 10.36 14.97 -11.40
CA ARG A 309 11.45 14.76 -12.37
C ARG A 309 12.83 14.70 -11.73
N ASP A 310 13.09 15.55 -10.74
CA ASP A 310 14.42 15.75 -10.20
C ASP A 310 14.61 15.15 -8.81
N THR A 311 13.51 14.91 -8.10
CA THR A 311 13.52 14.41 -6.73
C THR A 311 12.48 13.34 -6.51
N GLY A 312 12.81 12.39 -5.67
CA GLY A 312 11.88 11.39 -5.21
C GLY A 312 12.11 11.08 -3.75
N SER A 313 11.05 10.78 -3.04
CA SER A 313 11.11 10.27 -1.67
C SER A 313 9.94 9.37 -1.38
N PHE A 314 10.09 8.52 -0.37
CA PHE A 314 8.97 7.87 0.28
C PHE A 314 9.07 8.03 1.80
N THR A 315 7.93 8.05 2.45
CA THR A 315 7.81 8.15 3.90
C THR A 315 6.99 6.96 4.40
N PHE A 316 7.54 6.21 5.35
CA PHE A 316 6.75 5.22 6.07
C PHE A 316 5.92 5.89 7.15
N PHE A 317 4.67 5.47 7.28
CA PHE A 317 3.74 5.87 8.32
C PHE A 317 3.29 4.65 9.12
N ASP A 318 3.13 4.82 10.43
CA ASP A 318 2.50 3.82 11.28
C ASP A 318 0.97 3.89 11.23
N SER A 319 0.33 3.01 11.98
CA SER A 319 -1.14 2.97 12.10
C SER A 319 -1.75 4.10 12.95
N ASP A 320 -0.95 5.04 13.45
CA ASP A 320 -1.38 6.29 14.08
C ASP A 320 -1.14 7.51 13.17
N ALA A 321 -0.87 7.26 11.88
CA ALA A 321 -0.49 8.26 10.88
C ALA A 321 0.79 9.06 11.22
N LYS A 322 1.64 8.52 12.09
CA LYS A 322 2.90 9.13 12.46
C LYS A 322 3.99 8.74 11.47
N PRO A 323 4.75 9.70 10.93
CA PRO A 323 5.87 9.38 10.05
C PRO A 323 6.99 8.69 10.85
N LEU A 324 7.44 7.54 10.37
CA LEU A 324 8.51 6.74 10.96
C LEU A 324 9.88 7.10 10.38
N SER A 325 9.95 7.23 9.06
CA SER A 325 11.17 7.60 8.35
C SER A 325 10.84 8.13 6.98
N LYS A 326 11.59 9.12 6.51
CA LYS A 326 11.58 9.59 5.13
C LYS A 326 12.90 9.22 4.47
N SER A 327 12.83 8.62 3.30
CA SER A 327 14.01 8.21 2.53
C SER A 327 13.98 8.83 1.14
N PRO A 328 15.10 9.44 0.68
CA PRO A 328 15.20 9.87 -0.70
C PRO A 328 15.26 8.66 -1.62
N VAL A 329 14.64 8.78 -2.79
CA VAL A 329 14.67 7.77 -3.85
C VAL A 329 15.06 8.47 -5.15
N ARG A 330 16.12 8.01 -5.80
CA ARG A 330 16.47 8.46 -7.15
C ARG A 330 15.96 7.42 -8.14
N ILE A 331 14.86 7.74 -8.80
CA ILE A 331 14.15 6.83 -9.72
C ILE A 331 14.21 7.27 -11.19
N TYR A 332 15.10 8.17 -11.52
CA TYR A 332 15.38 8.70 -12.86
C TYR A 332 16.83 8.43 -13.26
#